data_159c96e176ce557010e8294ea5196f7d
#
_entry.id   159c96e176ce557010e8294ea5196f7d
#
_cell.length_a   1.000
_cell.length_b   1.000
_cell.length_c   1.000
_cell.angle_alpha   90.00
_cell.angle_beta   90.00
_cell.angle_gamma   90.00
#
_symmetry.space_group_name_H-M   'P 1'
#
loop_
_entity.id
_entity.type
_entity.pdbx_description
1 polymer ?
#
loop_
_entity_poly.entity_id
_entity_poly.type
_entity_poly.pdbx_seq_one_letter_code
_entity_poly.pdbx_strand_id
1 'polypeptide(L)'
;VRRTAKISLLSVLAVGGTGEAHGVALPDPSRCSTPGIVSHRGYWVKGVENTVKALDQALDAGSEQVEFDVHFTRDHHPVLMHDALVDRTTTGTGRISGMTLAQFRRLRTTDGQRPPTLSEAFTLARGRAEEVLVELKAVPDAQDLRSLKRDYHRFDAYRWASLMSFSLPALKAVTSVPARKGLLTTTAPPLTLARKFSFAGVRYDRLTRELTREYLDHGVAVYAWTPDDPSTWERLASYGVDRVITNETSAYLAWSREACEP
;
A
#
# COMPACT_ATOMS: atom_id res chain seq x y z
N VAL A 1 27.32 12.75 -78.72
CA VAL A 1 26.65 13.34 -77.53
C VAL A 1 26.70 12.27 -76.41
N ARG A 2 27.72 12.42 -75.50
CA ARG A 2 27.85 11.50 -74.35
C ARG A 2 27.10 12.06 -73.14
N ARG A 3 26.13 11.31 -72.60
CA ARG A 3 25.46 11.59 -71.34
C ARG A 3 26.19 10.86 -70.23
N THR A 4 26.78 11.61 -69.30
CA THR A 4 27.38 11.13 -68.08
C THR A 4 26.30 10.98 -67.01
N ALA A 5 26.15 9.74 -66.49
CA ALA A 5 25.28 9.43 -65.38
C ALA A 5 25.98 9.80 -64.05
N LYS A 6 25.38 10.59 -63.18
CA LYS A 6 25.83 10.85 -61.83
C LYS A 6 25.27 9.76 -60.93
N ILE A 7 26.18 9.06 -60.26
CA ILE A 7 25.85 8.10 -59.21
C ILE A 7 25.79 8.90 -57.89
N SER A 8 24.62 8.98 -57.27
CA SER A 8 24.43 9.52 -55.93
C SER A 8 24.72 8.41 -54.90
N LEU A 9 25.70 8.61 -54.05
CA LEU A 9 25.94 7.79 -52.85
C LEU A 9 24.87 8.17 -51.82
N LEU A 10 23.99 7.22 -51.45
CA LEU A 10 23.14 7.33 -50.28
C LEU A 10 24.00 6.94 -49.05
N SER A 11 24.24 7.93 -48.15
CA SER A 11 24.81 7.69 -46.84
C SER A 11 23.75 7.09 -45.93
N VAL A 12 23.94 5.87 -45.49
CA VAL A 12 23.12 5.23 -44.44
C VAL A 12 23.62 5.77 -43.09
N LEU A 13 22.81 6.60 -42.45
CA LEU A 13 23.01 7.02 -41.06
C LEU A 13 22.57 5.86 -40.15
N ALA A 14 23.54 5.20 -39.52
CA ALA A 14 23.30 4.28 -38.44
C ALA A 14 22.88 5.06 -37.19
N VAL A 15 21.61 4.94 -36.81
CA VAL A 15 21.09 5.42 -35.53
C VAL A 15 21.54 4.44 -34.45
N GLY A 16 22.66 4.74 -33.81
CA GLY A 16 23.11 4.07 -32.59
C GLY A 16 22.22 4.50 -31.40
N GLY A 17 21.21 3.69 -31.07
CA GLY A 17 20.49 3.83 -29.81
C GLY A 17 21.39 3.42 -28.66
N THR A 18 22.00 4.38 -27.96
CA THR A 18 22.60 4.15 -26.64
C THR A 18 21.45 4.00 -25.65
N GLY A 19 21.13 2.76 -25.30
CA GLY A 19 20.28 2.46 -24.17
C GLY A 19 20.97 2.96 -22.90
N GLU A 20 20.53 4.10 -22.39
CA GLU A 20 20.92 4.53 -21.04
C GLU A 20 20.37 3.48 -20.05
N ALA A 21 21.28 2.69 -19.50
CA ALA A 21 21.02 1.90 -18.32
C ALA A 21 20.68 2.90 -17.21
N HIS A 22 19.41 2.93 -16.80
CA HIS A 22 18.99 3.64 -15.60
C HIS A 22 19.63 2.94 -14.42
N GLY A 23 20.87 3.34 -14.10
CA GLY A 23 21.52 2.96 -12.88
C GLY A 23 20.64 3.47 -11.71
N VAL A 24 20.20 2.56 -10.87
CA VAL A 24 19.61 2.90 -9.59
C VAL A 24 20.65 3.74 -8.85
N ALA A 25 20.39 5.03 -8.71
CA ALA A 25 21.27 5.93 -7.97
C ALA A 25 21.39 5.37 -6.55
N LEU A 26 22.63 5.11 -6.11
CA LEU A 26 22.88 4.78 -4.72
C LEU A 26 22.33 5.92 -3.86
N PRO A 27 21.64 5.63 -2.73
CA PRO A 27 21.12 6.67 -1.87
C PRO A 27 22.29 7.58 -1.43
N ASP A 28 22.07 8.88 -1.55
CA ASP A 28 22.98 9.90 -1.09
C ASP A 28 23.20 9.72 0.42
N PRO A 29 24.42 9.41 0.88
CA PRO A 29 24.68 9.18 2.31
C PRO A 29 24.49 10.43 3.19
N SER A 30 24.28 11.62 2.57
CA SER A 30 23.93 12.85 3.26
C SER A 30 22.40 13.01 3.46
N ARG A 31 21.58 12.17 2.84
CA ARG A 31 20.13 12.16 3.09
C ARG A 31 19.82 11.21 4.22
N CYS A 32 19.28 11.76 5.29
CA CYS A 32 18.66 10.98 6.33
C CYS A 32 17.63 10.02 5.72
N SER A 33 17.81 8.72 5.91
CA SER A 33 16.98 7.69 5.31
C SER A 33 16.16 6.98 6.38
N THR A 34 15.24 7.70 7.01
CA THR A 34 14.18 6.99 7.76
C THR A 34 13.22 6.32 6.78
N PRO A 35 12.71 5.13 7.09
CA PRO A 35 11.65 4.51 6.28
C PRO A 35 10.45 5.45 6.13
N GLY A 36 9.77 5.41 5.00
CA GLY A 36 8.51 6.15 4.87
C GLY A 36 7.45 5.58 5.81
N ILE A 37 6.57 6.45 6.32
CA ILE A 37 5.47 6.05 7.20
C ILE A 37 4.26 5.57 6.39
N VAL A 38 3.60 4.53 6.92
CA VAL A 38 2.22 4.14 6.58
C VAL A 38 1.41 4.10 7.86
N SER A 39 0.37 4.92 7.97
CA SER A 39 -0.52 4.92 9.14
C SER A 39 -1.48 3.74 9.07
N HIS A 40 -1.27 2.75 9.95
CA HIS A 40 -2.00 1.49 10.02
C HIS A 40 -3.46 1.73 10.44
N ARG A 41 -4.40 1.46 9.54
CA ARG A 41 -5.85 1.74 9.71
C ARG A 41 -6.17 3.21 9.99
N GLY A 42 -5.30 4.13 9.53
CA GLY A 42 -5.33 5.54 9.86
C GLY A 42 -4.70 5.88 11.22
N TYR A 43 -4.93 7.10 11.74
CA TYR A 43 -4.47 7.54 13.07
C TYR A 43 -5.66 7.54 14.04
N TRP A 44 -5.78 6.48 14.82
CA TRP A 44 -6.97 6.17 15.62
C TRP A 44 -6.76 6.18 17.15
N VAL A 45 -5.62 6.69 17.63
CA VAL A 45 -5.28 6.74 19.09
C VAL A 45 -6.39 7.40 19.93
N LYS A 46 -7.19 8.28 19.34
CA LYS A 46 -8.33 8.94 20.01
C LYS A 46 -9.67 8.62 19.32
N GLY A 47 -9.81 7.47 18.70
CA GLY A 47 -11.00 7.14 17.94
C GLY A 47 -11.07 5.66 17.57
N VAL A 48 -11.67 5.37 16.44
CA VAL A 48 -11.84 4.01 15.92
C VAL A 48 -11.08 3.86 14.61
N GLU A 49 -10.31 2.77 14.51
CA GLU A 49 -9.59 2.34 13.32
C GLU A 49 -10.50 2.18 12.10
N ASN A 50 -9.92 2.24 10.88
CA ASN A 50 -10.65 2.02 9.63
C ASN A 50 -11.86 2.96 9.45
N THR A 51 -11.77 4.20 9.94
CA THR A 51 -12.80 5.24 9.77
C THR A 51 -12.28 6.39 8.89
N VAL A 52 -13.19 7.12 8.23
CA VAL A 52 -12.81 8.33 7.47
C VAL A 52 -12.07 9.31 8.37
N LYS A 53 -12.51 9.47 9.63
CA LYS A 53 -11.85 10.35 10.60
C LYS A 53 -10.43 9.90 10.94
N ALA A 54 -10.20 8.59 11.13
CA ALA A 54 -8.86 8.08 11.41
C ALA A 54 -7.91 8.29 10.21
N LEU A 55 -8.40 8.10 8.98
CA LEU A 55 -7.64 8.36 7.77
C LEU A 55 -7.35 9.87 7.61
N ASP A 56 -8.35 10.71 7.85
CA ASP A 56 -8.24 12.17 7.81
C ASP A 56 -7.17 12.67 8.80
N GLN A 57 -7.25 12.22 10.04
CA GLN A 57 -6.28 12.55 11.10
C GLN A 57 -4.85 12.10 10.76
N ALA A 58 -4.68 10.96 10.10
CA ALA A 58 -3.37 10.49 9.66
C ALA A 58 -2.76 11.43 8.60
N LEU A 59 -3.55 11.81 7.60
CA LEU A 59 -3.11 12.72 6.53
C LEU A 59 -2.87 14.14 7.06
N ASP A 60 -3.71 14.63 7.97
CA ASP A 60 -3.53 15.94 8.62
C ASP A 60 -2.29 15.97 9.53
N ALA A 61 -1.92 14.84 10.14
CA ALA A 61 -0.69 14.73 10.90
C ALA A 61 0.57 14.74 10.02
N GLY A 62 0.43 14.58 8.70
CA GLY A 62 1.54 14.56 7.74
C GLY A 62 1.97 13.15 7.31
N SER A 63 1.16 12.12 7.57
CA SER A 63 1.41 10.79 7.00
C SER A 63 1.23 10.83 5.49
N GLU A 64 2.26 10.43 4.75
CA GLU A 64 2.21 10.37 3.29
C GLU A 64 1.38 9.19 2.78
N GLN A 65 1.31 8.14 3.58
CA GLN A 65 0.60 6.92 3.21
C GLN A 65 -0.31 6.46 4.36
N VAL A 66 -1.44 5.91 3.98
CA VAL A 66 -2.41 5.31 4.90
C VAL A 66 -2.74 3.89 4.46
N GLU A 67 -3.03 3.07 5.44
CA GLU A 67 -3.47 1.70 5.22
C GLU A 67 -4.87 1.51 5.80
N PHE A 68 -5.64 0.64 5.18
CA PHE A 68 -6.93 0.18 5.69
C PHE A 68 -7.35 -1.19 5.15
N ASP A 69 -8.20 -1.85 5.92
CA ASP A 69 -8.68 -3.21 5.68
C ASP A 69 -10.03 -3.22 4.94
N VAL A 70 -10.17 -4.11 3.94
CA VAL A 70 -11.39 -4.23 3.14
C VAL A 70 -12.02 -5.61 3.24
N HIS A 71 -13.30 -5.62 3.57
CA HIS A 71 -14.25 -6.72 3.42
C HIS A 71 -15.32 -6.41 2.38
N PHE A 72 -16.12 -7.41 2.02
CA PHE A 72 -17.25 -7.25 1.11
C PHE A 72 -18.56 -7.58 1.82
N THR A 73 -19.58 -6.73 1.61
CA THR A 73 -20.94 -6.98 2.07
C THR A 73 -21.59 -8.11 1.27
N ARG A 74 -22.72 -8.64 1.75
CA ARG A 74 -23.50 -9.68 1.05
C ARG A 74 -23.94 -9.27 -0.36
N ASP A 75 -24.15 -7.99 -0.58
CA ASP A 75 -24.49 -7.37 -1.87
C ASP A 75 -23.25 -6.77 -2.58
N HIS A 76 -22.05 -7.31 -2.24
CA HIS A 76 -20.78 -7.11 -2.94
C HIS A 76 -20.25 -5.68 -2.95
N HIS A 77 -20.46 -4.91 -1.89
CA HIS A 77 -19.85 -3.59 -1.73
C HIS A 77 -18.59 -3.67 -0.87
N PRO A 78 -17.44 -3.12 -1.32
CA PRO A 78 -16.25 -3.06 -0.49
C PRO A 78 -16.41 -2.01 0.62
N VAL A 79 -16.17 -2.44 1.87
CA VAL A 79 -16.32 -1.65 3.09
C VAL A 79 -15.09 -1.80 3.98
N LEU A 80 -14.81 -0.78 4.80
CA LEU A 80 -13.63 -0.79 5.68
C LEU A 80 -13.95 -1.41 7.03
N MET A 81 -13.20 -2.45 7.37
CA MET A 81 -13.20 -3.11 8.68
C MET A 81 -12.05 -4.10 8.75
N HIS A 82 -11.38 -4.22 9.90
CA HIS A 82 -10.37 -5.25 10.09
C HIS A 82 -10.96 -6.64 10.27
N ASP A 83 -11.94 -6.77 11.17
CA ASP A 83 -12.52 -8.05 11.53
C ASP A 83 -13.65 -8.43 10.56
N ALA A 84 -13.86 -9.72 10.38
CA ALA A 84 -15.01 -10.22 9.62
C ALA A 84 -16.36 -9.96 10.33
N LEU A 85 -16.31 -9.68 11.64
CA LEU A 85 -17.45 -9.32 12.49
C LEU A 85 -17.37 -7.83 12.81
N VAL A 86 -18.53 -7.17 12.87
CA VAL A 86 -18.62 -5.73 13.20
C VAL A 86 -18.56 -5.43 14.70
N ASP A 87 -18.56 -6.45 15.53
CA ASP A 87 -18.84 -6.43 16.97
C ASP A 87 -17.84 -5.60 17.79
N ARG A 88 -16.53 -5.66 17.43
CA ARG A 88 -15.47 -5.01 18.22
C ARG A 88 -15.46 -3.49 18.10
N THR A 89 -15.71 -2.99 16.91
CA THR A 89 -15.55 -1.55 16.61
C THR A 89 -16.86 -0.82 16.35
N THR A 90 -18.00 -1.54 16.39
CA THR A 90 -19.33 -0.94 16.20
C THR A 90 -20.31 -1.32 17.31
N THR A 91 -21.46 -0.63 17.34
CA THR A 91 -22.59 -0.95 18.23
C THR A 91 -23.45 -2.10 17.74
N GLY A 92 -23.14 -2.69 16.57
CA GLY A 92 -23.86 -3.82 16.00
C GLY A 92 -23.16 -5.14 16.23
N THR A 93 -23.78 -6.22 15.72
CA THR A 93 -23.24 -7.57 15.80
C THR A 93 -23.41 -8.32 14.47
N GLY A 94 -22.50 -9.25 14.19
CA GLY A 94 -22.61 -10.19 13.08
C GLY A 94 -21.57 -10.00 11.98
N ARG A 95 -21.66 -10.87 10.98
CA ARG A 95 -20.69 -10.90 9.87
C ARG A 95 -21.01 -9.88 8.79
N ILE A 96 -19.97 -9.20 8.30
CA ILE A 96 -20.06 -8.26 7.18
C ILE A 96 -20.62 -8.94 5.93
N SER A 97 -20.15 -10.14 5.61
CA SER A 97 -20.63 -10.93 4.46
C SER A 97 -22.10 -11.41 4.59
N GLY A 98 -22.71 -11.28 5.75
CA GLY A 98 -24.15 -11.51 5.98
C GLY A 98 -25.01 -10.25 5.87
N MET A 99 -24.41 -9.06 5.80
CA MET A 99 -25.11 -7.77 5.77
C MET A 99 -25.12 -7.18 4.36
N THR A 100 -26.21 -6.53 4.00
CA THR A 100 -26.19 -5.62 2.84
C THR A 100 -25.49 -4.31 3.20
N LEU A 101 -25.03 -3.55 2.19
CA LEU A 101 -24.49 -2.21 2.41
C LEU A 101 -25.46 -1.32 3.20
N ALA A 102 -26.76 -1.39 2.88
CA ALA A 102 -27.77 -0.62 3.60
C ALA A 102 -27.82 -0.96 5.11
N GLN A 103 -27.65 -2.23 5.48
CA GLN A 103 -27.55 -2.67 6.87
C GLN A 103 -26.24 -2.21 7.51
N PHE A 104 -25.11 -2.41 6.84
CA PHE A 104 -23.79 -1.98 7.30
C PHE A 104 -23.75 -0.46 7.57
N ARG A 105 -24.32 0.37 6.72
CA ARG A 105 -24.36 1.83 6.89
C ARG A 105 -25.27 2.32 8.02
N ARG A 106 -26.13 1.47 8.60
CA ARG A 106 -26.91 1.80 9.82
C ARG A 106 -26.09 1.66 11.09
N LEU A 107 -24.98 0.92 11.03
CA LEU A 107 -24.09 0.76 12.17
C LEU A 107 -23.49 2.11 12.58
N ARG A 108 -23.07 2.15 13.83
CA ARG A 108 -22.23 3.22 14.36
C ARG A 108 -21.00 2.61 14.98
N THR A 109 -19.86 3.21 14.74
CA THR A 109 -18.64 2.87 15.49
C THR A 109 -18.85 3.23 16.96
N THR A 110 -17.98 2.69 17.83
CA THR A 110 -18.07 2.96 19.28
C THR A 110 -17.88 4.44 19.63
N ASP A 111 -17.32 5.25 18.73
CA ASP A 111 -17.20 6.71 18.82
C ASP A 111 -18.26 7.47 17.98
N GLY A 112 -19.32 6.78 17.53
CA GLY A 112 -20.51 7.38 16.91
C GLY A 112 -20.43 7.62 15.40
N GLN A 113 -19.32 7.30 14.73
CA GLN A 113 -19.17 7.49 13.29
C GLN A 113 -19.92 6.39 12.50
N ARG A 114 -19.96 6.54 11.19
CA ARG A 114 -20.38 5.47 10.28
C ARG A 114 -19.17 4.71 9.79
N PRO A 115 -19.15 3.37 9.84
CA PRO A 115 -18.11 2.61 9.19
C PRO A 115 -18.16 2.86 7.67
N PRO A 116 -17.01 3.17 7.03
CA PRO A 116 -17.00 3.67 5.66
C PRO A 116 -16.99 2.56 4.61
N THR A 117 -17.32 2.96 3.38
CA THR A 117 -17.06 2.22 2.16
C THR A 117 -15.66 2.55 1.60
N LEU A 118 -15.13 1.68 0.72
CA LEU A 118 -13.90 1.96 -0.03
C LEU A 118 -14.01 3.28 -0.81
N SER A 119 -15.16 3.54 -1.42
CA SER A 119 -15.41 4.75 -2.19
C SER A 119 -15.31 6.03 -1.33
N GLU A 120 -15.75 5.98 -0.06
CA GLU A 120 -15.61 7.11 0.89
C GLU A 120 -14.13 7.30 1.31
N ALA A 121 -13.41 6.22 1.55
CA ALA A 121 -11.97 6.28 1.84
C ALA A 121 -11.17 6.85 0.65
N PHE A 122 -11.45 6.40 -0.57
CA PHE A 122 -10.82 6.94 -1.77
C PHE A 122 -11.17 8.41 -2.03
N THR A 123 -12.41 8.83 -1.72
CA THR A 123 -12.81 10.24 -1.82
C THR A 123 -11.95 11.12 -0.91
N LEU A 124 -11.68 10.67 0.30
CA LEU A 124 -10.82 11.39 1.25
C LEU A 124 -9.35 11.40 0.82
N ALA A 125 -8.81 10.23 0.44
CA ALA A 125 -7.37 10.05 0.22
C ALA A 125 -6.87 10.64 -1.10
N ARG A 126 -7.75 10.74 -2.12
CA ARG A 126 -7.40 11.19 -3.46
C ARG A 126 -6.78 12.59 -3.45
N GLY A 127 -5.53 12.70 -3.92
CA GLY A 127 -4.78 13.97 -3.99
C GLY A 127 -4.25 14.47 -2.64
N ARG A 128 -4.43 13.66 -1.56
CA ARG A 128 -3.87 13.94 -0.23
C ARG A 128 -2.83 12.89 0.17
N ALA A 129 -3.12 11.63 -0.08
CA ALA A 129 -2.15 10.55 0.14
C ALA A 129 -1.26 10.37 -1.08
N GLU A 130 0.04 10.11 -0.86
CA GLU A 130 0.96 9.64 -1.89
C GLU A 130 0.54 8.24 -2.37
N GLU A 131 0.28 7.35 -1.43
CA GLU A 131 -0.20 6.00 -1.70
C GLU A 131 -1.16 5.54 -0.59
N VAL A 132 -2.12 4.71 -0.97
CA VAL A 132 -3.00 3.99 -0.06
C VAL A 132 -2.72 2.51 -0.16
N LEU A 133 -2.57 1.82 0.97
CA LEU A 133 -2.47 0.38 1.05
C LEU A 133 -3.85 -0.22 1.39
N VAL A 134 -4.40 -0.99 0.48
CA VAL A 134 -5.71 -1.64 0.61
C VAL A 134 -5.51 -3.11 0.94
N GLU A 135 -5.66 -3.50 2.20
CA GLU A 135 -5.59 -4.90 2.60
C GLU A 135 -6.89 -5.63 2.31
N LEU A 136 -6.83 -6.69 1.51
CA LEU A 136 -7.97 -7.58 1.27
C LEU A 136 -8.03 -8.64 2.37
N LYS A 137 -9.04 -8.55 3.24
CA LYS A 137 -9.28 -9.49 4.36
C LYS A 137 -10.06 -10.73 3.91
N ALA A 138 -10.67 -10.69 2.72
CA ALA A 138 -11.43 -11.79 2.15
C ALA A 138 -10.99 -12.04 0.70
N VAL A 139 -11.20 -13.27 0.23
CA VAL A 139 -11.01 -13.60 -1.19
C VAL A 139 -12.23 -13.07 -1.96
N PRO A 140 -12.07 -12.08 -2.84
CA PRO A 140 -13.19 -11.52 -3.59
C PRO A 140 -13.73 -12.54 -4.60
N ASP A 141 -15.03 -12.68 -4.65
CA ASP A 141 -15.71 -13.39 -5.72
C ASP A 141 -15.79 -12.53 -7.02
N ALA A 142 -16.44 -13.04 -8.06
CA ALA A 142 -16.54 -12.32 -9.31
C ALA A 142 -17.37 -11.02 -9.20
N GLN A 143 -18.33 -10.92 -8.26
CA GLN A 143 -19.14 -9.73 -8.06
C GLN A 143 -18.39 -8.70 -7.21
N ASP A 144 -17.72 -9.17 -6.16
CA ASP A 144 -16.81 -8.37 -5.33
C ASP A 144 -15.73 -7.71 -6.19
N LEU A 145 -15.10 -8.51 -7.07
CA LEU A 145 -14.07 -8.02 -7.99
C LEU A 145 -14.61 -6.96 -8.95
N ARG A 146 -15.84 -7.10 -9.46
CA ARG A 146 -16.47 -6.07 -10.30
C ARG A 146 -16.69 -4.77 -9.52
N SER A 147 -17.12 -4.86 -8.26
CA SER A 147 -17.33 -3.72 -7.39
C SER A 147 -16.02 -3.01 -7.05
N LEU A 148 -15.00 -3.78 -6.68
CA LEU A 148 -13.64 -3.28 -6.44
C LEU A 148 -13.10 -2.53 -7.68
N LYS A 149 -13.20 -3.14 -8.86
CA LYS A 149 -12.75 -2.51 -10.11
C LYS A 149 -13.50 -1.24 -10.44
N ARG A 150 -14.82 -1.16 -10.17
CA ARG A 150 -15.59 0.08 -10.36
C ARG A 150 -15.04 1.21 -9.51
N ASP A 151 -14.73 0.96 -8.23
CA ASP A 151 -14.17 1.98 -7.35
C ASP A 151 -12.77 2.39 -7.81
N TYR A 152 -11.89 1.44 -8.12
CA TYR A 152 -10.57 1.74 -8.67
C TYR A 152 -10.63 2.57 -9.95
N HIS A 153 -11.54 2.24 -10.86
CA HIS A 153 -11.73 2.98 -12.11
C HIS A 153 -12.29 4.39 -11.85
N ARG A 154 -13.30 4.51 -11.00
CA ARG A 154 -13.96 5.79 -10.67
C ARG A 154 -12.98 6.82 -10.12
N PHE A 155 -12.02 6.39 -9.33
CA PHE A 155 -11.05 7.27 -8.65
C PHE A 155 -9.69 7.33 -9.34
N ASP A 156 -9.49 6.63 -10.47
CA ASP A 156 -8.17 6.39 -11.10
C ASP A 156 -7.15 5.86 -10.07
N ALA A 157 -7.62 4.96 -9.19
CA ALA A 157 -6.88 4.50 -8.02
C ALA A 157 -5.74 3.53 -8.36
N TYR A 158 -5.66 3.03 -9.58
CA TYR A 158 -4.62 2.10 -10.02
C TYR A 158 -3.18 2.62 -9.83
N ARG A 159 -3.01 3.94 -9.77
CA ARG A 159 -1.72 4.61 -9.70
C ARG A 159 -1.28 4.92 -8.27
N TRP A 160 -2.23 5.03 -7.33
CA TRP A 160 -1.98 5.51 -5.98
C TRP A 160 -2.62 4.65 -4.87
N ALA A 161 -3.24 3.50 -5.22
CA ALA A 161 -3.78 2.56 -4.26
C ALA A 161 -3.31 1.15 -4.59
N SER A 162 -2.37 0.64 -3.80
CA SER A 162 -1.86 -0.72 -3.89
C SER A 162 -2.79 -1.71 -3.18
N LEU A 163 -2.90 -2.92 -3.71
CA LEU A 163 -3.62 -4.03 -3.08
C LEU A 163 -2.65 -4.92 -2.32
N MET A 164 -2.96 -5.30 -1.10
CA MET A 164 -2.16 -6.26 -0.35
C MET A 164 -3.03 -7.28 0.38
N SER A 165 -2.47 -8.41 0.76
CA SER A 165 -3.16 -9.44 1.55
C SER A 165 -2.18 -10.47 2.11
N PHE A 166 -2.56 -11.09 3.23
CA PHE A 166 -1.97 -12.33 3.73
C PHE A 166 -2.42 -13.55 2.90
N SER A 167 -3.49 -13.41 2.12
CA SER A 167 -4.09 -14.49 1.34
C SER A 167 -3.59 -14.49 -0.10
N LEU A 168 -2.74 -15.45 -0.46
CA LEU A 168 -2.37 -15.67 -1.87
C LEU A 168 -3.57 -15.87 -2.79
N PRO A 169 -4.64 -16.61 -2.40
CA PRO A 169 -5.88 -16.67 -3.17
C PRO A 169 -6.52 -15.29 -3.40
N ALA A 170 -6.53 -14.39 -2.41
CA ALA A 170 -7.06 -13.04 -2.58
C ALA A 170 -6.23 -12.23 -3.59
N LEU A 171 -4.90 -12.28 -3.49
CA LEU A 171 -3.99 -11.63 -4.44
C LEU A 171 -4.14 -12.20 -5.87
N LYS A 172 -4.35 -13.51 -6.00
CA LYS A 172 -4.62 -14.17 -7.28
C LYS A 172 -5.96 -13.70 -7.87
N ALA A 173 -7.01 -13.57 -7.07
CA ALA A 173 -8.33 -13.12 -7.53
C ALA A 173 -8.28 -11.70 -8.13
N VAL A 174 -7.40 -10.82 -7.61
CA VAL A 174 -7.25 -9.43 -8.08
C VAL A 174 -6.12 -9.22 -9.10
N THR A 175 -5.60 -10.28 -9.71
CA THR A 175 -4.52 -10.17 -10.72
C THR A 175 -4.91 -9.23 -11.88
N SER A 176 -6.18 -9.20 -12.27
CA SER A 176 -6.71 -8.36 -13.35
C SER A 176 -6.97 -6.89 -12.95
N VAL A 177 -6.67 -6.49 -11.72
CA VAL A 177 -6.65 -5.08 -11.29
C VAL A 177 -5.22 -4.57 -11.53
N PRO A 178 -4.99 -3.54 -12.38
CA PRO A 178 -3.64 -3.10 -12.74
C PRO A 178 -2.99 -2.17 -11.69
N ALA A 179 -3.22 -2.43 -10.40
CA ALA A 179 -2.58 -1.77 -9.28
C ALA A 179 -1.34 -2.56 -8.82
N ARG A 180 -0.41 -1.93 -8.11
CA ARG A 180 0.68 -2.61 -7.41
C ARG A 180 0.12 -3.63 -6.42
N LYS A 181 0.84 -4.70 -6.16
CA LYS A 181 0.42 -5.75 -5.22
C LYS A 181 1.52 -6.07 -4.23
N GLY A 182 1.15 -6.19 -2.96
CA GLY A 182 2.01 -6.59 -1.86
C GLY A 182 1.57 -7.90 -1.23
N LEU A 183 2.55 -8.73 -0.88
CA LEU A 183 2.33 -9.93 -0.10
C LEU A 183 2.58 -9.63 1.38
N LEU A 184 1.57 -9.79 2.23
CA LEU A 184 1.72 -9.73 3.67
C LEU A 184 2.04 -11.12 4.25
N THR A 185 2.98 -11.18 5.18
CA THR A 185 3.39 -12.45 5.82
C THR A 185 3.80 -12.25 7.27
N THR A 186 3.53 -13.24 8.10
CA THR A 186 4.00 -13.31 9.49
C THR A 186 5.44 -13.83 9.61
N THR A 187 5.93 -14.49 8.57
CA THR A 187 7.32 -14.99 8.45
C THR A 187 7.86 -14.51 7.11
N ALA A 188 9.16 -14.35 6.99
CA ALA A 188 9.77 -13.97 5.72
C ALA A 188 9.46 -15.00 4.62
N PRO A 189 8.83 -14.61 3.50
CA PRO A 189 8.59 -15.52 2.39
C PRO A 189 9.91 -15.79 1.64
N PRO A 190 10.07 -16.94 0.98
CA PRO A 190 11.23 -17.15 0.13
C PRO A 190 11.26 -16.10 -1.01
N LEU A 191 12.45 -15.67 -1.40
CA LEU A 191 12.65 -14.65 -2.45
C LEU A 191 11.90 -14.98 -3.74
N THR A 192 11.86 -16.26 -4.15
CA THR A 192 11.12 -16.73 -5.34
C THR A 192 9.62 -16.45 -5.29
N LEU A 193 9.05 -16.33 -4.07
CA LEU A 193 7.66 -15.90 -3.88
C LEU A 193 7.56 -14.37 -3.79
N ALA A 194 8.41 -13.73 -2.99
CA ALA A 194 8.42 -12.28 -2.79
C ALA A 194 8.52 -11.52 -4.13
N ARG A 195 9.38 -11.94 -5.05
CA ARG A 195 9.58 -11.35 -6.39
C ARG A 195 8.35 -11.38 -7.31
N LYS A 196 7.28 -12.06 -6.94
CA LYS A 196 6.01 -12.03 -7.69
C LYS A 196 5.17 -10.80 -7.37
N PHE A 197 5.60 -10.01 -6.39
CA PHE A 197 4.89 -8.84 -5.88
C PHE A 197 5.78 -7.59 -5.91
N SER A 198 5.15 -6.43 -5.89
CA SER A 198 5.85 -5.14 -5.89
C SER A 198 6.54 -4.86 -4.55
N PHE A 199 5.98 -5.40 -3.47
CA PHE A 199 6.57 -5.31 -2.14
C PHE A 199 6.19 -6.53 -1.28
N ALA A 200 7.01 -6.80 -0.28
CA ALA A 200 6.75 -7.77 0.77
C ALA A 200 6.53 -7.04 2.10
N GLY A 201 5.33 -7.18 2.67
CA GLY A 201 5.01 -6.72 4.01
C GLY A 201 5.30 -7.83 5.02
N VAL A 202 6.39 -7.70 5.76
CA VAL A 202 6.85 -8.74 6.69
C VAL A 202 6.72 -8.24 8.13
N ARG A 203 6.32 -9.14 9.04
CA ARG A 203 6.28 -8.79 10.46
C ARG A 203 7.66 -8.34 10.92
N TYR A 204 7.76 -7.19 11.56
CA TYR A 204 8.99 -6.46 11.86
C TYR A 204 10.06 -7.28 12.61
N ASP A 205 9.62 -8.22 13.48
CA ASP A 205 10.50 -9.10 14.26
C ASP A 205 11.09 -10.27 13.45
N ARG A 206 10.70 -10.41 12.18
CA ARG A 206 11.22 -11.42 11.23
C ARG A 206 12.17 -10.83 10.20
N LEU A 207 12.35 -9.50 10.22
CA LEU A 207 13.29 -8.84 9.35
C LEU A 207 14.70 -8.84 9.95
N THR A 208 15.67 -9.14 9.10
CA THR A 208 17.10 -8.96 9.38
C THR A 208 17.70 -8.06 8.29
N ARG A 209 18.88 -7.50 8.54
CA ARG A 209 19.60 -6.70 7.55
C ARG A 209 19.85 -7.47 6.26
N GLU A 210 20.30 -8.73 6.38
CA GLU A 210 20.62 -9.60 5.26
C GLU A 210 19.40 -9.89 4.40
N LEU A 211 18.28 -10.24 5.03
CA LEU A 211 17.02 -10.52 4.35
C LEU A 211 16.47 -9.27 3.66
N THR A 212 16.49 -8.13 4.35
CA THR A 212 16.04 -6.85 3.78
C THR A 212 16.86 -6.52 2.54
N ARG A 213 18.19 -6.63 2.62
CA ARG A 213 19.09 -6.39 1.49
C ARG A 213 18.83 -7.35 0.34
N GLU A 214 18.67 -8.66 0.63
CA GLU A 214 18.35 -9.66 -0.39
C GLU A 214 17.10 -9.28 -1.20
N TYR A 215 16.04 -8.82 -0.53
CA TYR A 215 14.82 -8.42 -1.21
C TYR A 215 15.03 -7.15 -2.06
N LEU A 216 15.66 -6.13 -1.50
CA LEU A 216 15.94 -4.87 -2.19
C LEU A 216 16.82 -5.07 -3.42
N ASP A 217 17.89 -5.87 -3.31
CA ASP A 217 18.80 -6.18 -4.40
C ASP A 217 18.11 -6.91 -5.58
N HIS A 218 16.93 -7.49 -5.31
CA HIS A 218 16.10 -8.15 -6.30
C HIS A 218 14.83 -7.37 -6.68
N GLY A 219 14.77 -6.08 -6.32
CA GLY A 219 13.69 -5.17 -6.71
C GLY A 219 12.37 -5.39 -5.96
N VAL A 220 12.40 -6.03 -4.79
CA VAL A 220 11.24 -6.19 -3.90
C VAL A 220 11.34 -5.18 -2.78
N ALA A 221 10.44 -4.21 -2.74
CA ALA A 221 10.38 -3.27 -1.63
C ALA A 221 9.95 -3.98 -0.33
N VAL A 222 10.50 -3.54 0.81
CA VAL A 222 10.28 -4.17 2.12
C VAL A 222 9.49 -3.24 3.02
N TYR A 223 8.30 -3.68 3.44
CA TYR A 223 7.43 -2.98 4.36
C TYR A 223 7.37 -3.75 5.68
N ALA A 224 7.61 -3.07 6.80
CA ALA A 224 7.57 -3.68 8.13
C ALA A 224 6.24 -3.38 8.84
N TRP A 225 5.53 -4.40 9.33
CA TRP A 225 4.28 -4.23 10.10
C TRP A 225 4.40 -4.98 11.43
N THR A 226 3.86 -4.57 12.57
CA THR A 226 3.49 -3.23 12.97
C THR A 226 4.39 -2.86 14.12
N PRO A 227 5.54 -2.20 13.89
CA PRO A 227 6.42 -1.74 14.96
C PRO A 227 5.92 -0.38 15.48
N ASP A 228 5.79 -0.23 16.80
CA ASP A 228 5.19 0.93 17.44
C ASP A 228 6.13 1.60 18.46
N ASP A 229 7.46 1.38 18.34
CA ASP A 229 8.43 1.97 19.23
C ASP A 229 9.70 2.50 18.49
N PRO A 230 10.33 3.59 19.01
CA PRO A 230 11.48 4.24 18.37
C PRO A 230 12.69 3.32 18.19
N SER A 231 12.97 2.43 19.12
CA SER A 231 14.14 1.54 19.05
C SER A 231 14.00 0.52 17.91
N THR A 232 12.77 0.07 17.67
CA THR A 232 12.47 -0.82 16.55
C THR A 232 12.51 -0.05 15.23
N TRP A 233 12.03 1.19 15.17
CA TRP A 233 12.10 2.02 13.95
C TRP A 233 13.55 2.31 13.56
N GLU A 234 14.41 2.67 14.52
CA GLU A 234 15.84 2.89 14.30
C GLU A 234 16.53 1.62 13.74
N ARG A 235 16.25 0.48 14.34
CA ARG A 235 16.77 -0.81 13.88
C ARG A 235 16.34 -1.10 12.44
N LEU A 236 15.07 -0.92 12.09
CA LEU A 236 14.52 -1.15 10.76
C LEU A 236 15.09 -0.14 9.74
N ALA A 237 15.26 1.12 10.12
CA ALA A 237 15.96 2.12 9.32
C ALA A 237 17.39 1.67 9.00
N SER A 238 18.12 1.15 10.00
CA SER A 238 19.47 0.63 9.80
C SER A 238 19.54 -0.61 8.87
N TYR A 239 18.43 -1.31 8.64
CA TYR A 239 18.32 -2.41 7.68
C TYR A 239 18.01 -1.95 6.26
N GLY A 240 17.55 -0.69 6.10
CA GLY A 240 17.13 -0.13 4.82
C GLY A 240 15.70 -0.50 4.43
N VAL A 241 14.81 -0.73 5.39
CA VAL A 241 13.38 -0.97 5.14
C VAL A 241 12.77 0.24 4.44
N ASP A 242 11.94 0.03 3.41
CA ASP A 242 11.34 1.12 2.64
C ASP A 242 10.22 1.84 3.38
N ARG A 243 9.36 1.07 4.07
CA ARG A 243 8.18 1.60 4.78
C ARG A 243 7.95 0.91 6.12
N VAL A 244 7.43 1.69 7.06
CA VAL A 244 6.96 1.19 8.35
C VAL A 244 5.45 1.42 8.44
N ILE A 245 4.68 0.33 8.61
CA ILE A 245 3.24 0.36 8.87
C ILE A 245 3.06 0.35 10.38
N THR A 246 2.68 1.49 10.98
CA THR A 246 2.64 1.69 12.44
C THR A 246 1.31 2.26 12.91
N ASN A 247 0.91 1.94 14.14
CA ASN A 247 -0.23 2.55 14.83
C ASN A 247 0.12 3.94 15.38
N GLU A 248 1.40 4.20 15.61
CA GLU A 248 1.93 5.37 16.32
C GLU A 248 2.32 6.51 15.38
N THR A 249 1.38 6.95 14.52
CA THR A 249 1.61 7.95 13.48
C THR A 249 2.35 9.19 13.98
N SER A 250 1.85 9.85 15.03
CA SER A 250 2.47 11.09 15.54
C SER A 250 3.84 10.86 16.17
N ALA A 251 4.00 9.76 16.91
CA ALA A 251 5.28 9.42 17.53
C ALA A 251 6.32 9.08 16.45
N TYR A 252 5.93 8.33 15.41
CA TYR A 252 6.82 8.03 14.29
C TYR A 252 7.28 9.29 13.56
N LEU A 253 6.36 10.20 13.25
CA LEU A 253 6.66 11.46 12.56
C LEU A 253 7.57 12.39 13.40
N ALA A 254 7.41 12.39 14.73
CA ALA A 254 8.33 13.10 15.62
C ALA A 254 9.72 12.47 15.57
N TRP A 255 9.82 11.17 15.78
CA TRP A 255 11.06 10.41 15.70
C TRP A 255 11.79 10.59 14.36
N SER A 256 11.07 10.49 13.24
CA SER A 256 11.69 10.60 11.91
C SER A 256 12.26 11.98 11.64
N ARG A 257 11.66 13.06 12.19
CA ARG A 257 12.22 14.42 12.11
C ARG A 257 13.48 14.56 12.95
N GLU A 258 13.45 14.12 14.21
CA GLU A 258 14.61 14.16 15.10
C GLU A 258 15.79 13.33 14.55
N ALA A 259 15.53 12.15 14.00
CA ALA A 259 16.55 11.31 13.39
C ALA A 259 17.17 11.94 12.12
N CYS A 260 16.54 12.97 11.54
CA CYS A 260 16.96 13.66 10.32
C CYS A 260 17.49 15.10 10.59
N GLU A 261 17.43 15.56 11.82
CA GLU A 261 18.08 16.83 12.18
C GLU A 261 19.60 16.60 12.29
N PRO A 262 20.43 17.51 11.72
CA PRO A 262 21.88 17.38 11.69
C PRO A 262 22.53 17.57 13.07
#